data_3aa91035b4e08b8db773e074cbcee533
#
_entry.id   3aa91035b4e08b8db773e074cbcee533
#
_cell.length_a   1.000
_cell.length_b   1.000
_cell.length_c   1.000
_cell.angle_alpha   90.00
_cell.angle_beta   90.00
_cell.angle_gamma   90.00
#
_symmetry.space_group_name_H-M   'P 1'
#
loop_
_entity.id
_entity.type
_entity.pdbx_description
1 polymer ?
#
loop_
_entity_poly.entity_id
_entity_poly.type
_entity_poly.pdbx_seq_one_letter_code
_entity_poly.pdbx_strand_id
1 'polypeptide(L)'
;ESANMLLKVLEEPPSNTTFILVTDYIDKVMPTIKSRCQSVYVPRLTNDSIKQFFAKNNILSSNFISFISDNNLNAIESLNSFDKEQILDCIKDYFNAIRYKNAESISNFIDKMDSLYKSSRNEFDFHLSLIGKFIKLISMINQSIEYDIEFEELEELALIINKKFENMDQIKLIKNMEEFASSIDGNANLRLSLMNMIINSNKALN
;
A
#
# COMPACT_ATOMS: atom_id res chain seq x y z
N GLU A 1 -19.03 15.82 22.00
CA GLU A 1 -18.94 17.30 22.19
C GLU A 1 -18.30 17.99 21.00
N SER A 2 -17.17 17.56 20.50
CA SER A 2 -16.44 18.20 19.38
C SER A 2 -17.22 18.26 18.07
N ALA A 3 -18.02 17.23 17.74
CA ALA A 3 -18.82 17.20 16.52
C ALA A 3 -19.95 18.24 16.54
N ASN A 4 -20.57 18.48 17.69
CA ASN A 4 -21.63 19.47 17.83
C ASN A 4 -21.11 20.91 17.75
N MET A 5 -19.87 21.15 18.20
CA MET A 5 -19.22 22.46 18.02
C MET A 5 -18.94 22.74 16.52
N LEU A 6 -18.47 21.73 15.79
CA LEU A 6 -18.22 21.85 14.34
C LEU A 6 -19.50 22.16 13.58
N LEU A 7 -20.63 21.52 13.93
CA LEU A 7 -21.91 21.77 13.28
C LEU A 7 -22.38 23.21 13.41
N LYS A 8 -22.24 23.82 14.61
CA LYS A 8 -22.59 25.23 14.83
C LYS A 8 -21.76 26.17 13.94
N VAL A 9 -20.47 25.91 13.82
CA VAL A 9 -19.56 26.73 13.01
C VAL A 9 -19.82 26.55 11.52
N LEU A 10 -20.28 25.39 11.08
CA LEU A 10 -20.69 25.15 9.70
C LEU A 10 -22.04 25.79 9.36
N GLU A 11 -22.95 25.92 10.34
CA GLU A 11 -24.23 26.59 10.16
C GLU A 11 -24.10 28.12 10.09
N GLU A 12 -23.26 28.69 10.96
CA GLU A 12 -23.02 30.12 11.06
C GLU A 12 -21.51 30.42 10.99
N PRO A 13 -20.90 30.33 9.79
CA PRO A 13 -19.48 30.58 9.65
C PRO A 13 -19.13 32.05 9.94
N PRO A 14 -17.99 32.33 10.59
CA PRO A 14 -17.51 33.70 10.75
C PRO A 14 -17.36 34.39 9.39
N SER A 15 -17.54 35.72 9.37
CA SER A 15 -17.40 36.49 8.14
C SER A 15 -16.04 36.24 7.48
N ASN A 16 -16.03 36.10 6.17
CA ASN A 16 -14.83 35.84 5.35
C ASN A 16 -14.09 34.53 5.68
N THR A 17 -14.80 33.51 6.17
CA THR A 17 -14.23 32.20 6.50
C THR A 17 -14.80 31.14 5.57
N THR A 18 -13.94 30.29 5.02
CA THR A 18 -14.32 29.09 4.25
C THR A 18 -13.75 27.86 4.94
N PHE A 19 -14.57 26.84 5.16
CA PHE A 19 -14.17 25.55 5.71
C PHE A 19 -13.99 24.56 4.57
N ILE A 20 -12.85 23.89 4.53
CA ILE A 20 -12.56 22.78 3.61
C ILE A 20 -12.39 21.52 4.43
N LEU A 21 -13.31 20.57 4.27
CA LEU A 21 -13.26 19.26 4.90
C LEU A 21 -12.80 18.25 3.86
N VAL A 22 -11.74 17.51 4.15
CA VAL A 22 -11.16 16.50 3.28
C VAL A 22 -11.36 15.12 3.90
N THR A 23 -11.81 14.15 3.11
CA THR A 23 -12.01 12.77 3.54
C THR A 23 -11.85 11.80 2.37
N ASP A 24 -11.25 10.66 2.63
CA ASP A 24 -11.19 9.54 1.68
C ASP A 24 -12.47 8.68 1.73
N TYR A 25 -13.28 8.83 2.78
CA TYR A 25 -14.45 7.99 3.06
C TYR A 25 -15.69 8.85 3.28
N ILE A 26 -16.31 9.32 2.19
CA ILE A 26 -17.52 10.14 2.27
C ILE A 26 -18.65 9.45 3.04
N ASP A 27 -18.72 8.11 3.00
CA ASP A 27 -19.77 7.35 3.69
C ASP A 27 -19.63 7.32 5.21
N LYS A 28 -18.41 7.57 5.71
CA LYS A 28 -18.14 7.71 7.16
C LYS A 28 -18.41 9.11 7.70
N VAL A 29 -18.63 10.09 6.83
CA VAL A 29 -18.96 11.47 7.23
C VAL A 29 -20.43 11.54 7.65
N MET A 30 -20.69 12.13 8.82
CA MET A 30 -22.04 12.27 9.36
C MET A 30 -22.98 12.99 8.37
N PRO A 31 -24.21 12.51 8.18
CA PRO A 31 -25.19 13.14 7.27
C PRO A 31 -25.43 14.62 7.57
N THR A 32 -25.38 15.01 8.84
CA THR A 32 -25.52 16.39 9.30
C THR A 32 -24.39 17.32 8.83
N ILE A 33 -23.17 16.81 8.63
CA ILE A 33 -22.05 17.55 8.03
C ILE A 33 -22.23 17.61 6.51
N LYS A 34 -22.56 16.48 5.87
CA LYS A 34 -22.77 16.40 4.42
C LYS A 34 -23.84 17.39 3.94
N SER A 35 -24.93 17.55 4.71
CA SER A 35 -26.05 18.45 4.34
C SER A 35 -25.68 19.93 4.40
N ARG A 36 -24.57 20.29 5.05
CA ARG A 36 -24.08 21.68 5.21
C ARG A 36 -22.85 22.00 4.37
N CYS A 37 -22.35 21.02 3.62
CA CYS A 37 -21.18 21.17 2.78
C CYS A 37 -21.52 20.90 1.33
N GLN A 38 -20.89 21.62 0.42
CA GLN A 38 -20.89 21.26 -0.99
C GLN A 38 -19.83 20.15 -1.19
N SER A 39 -20.25 18.98 -1.64
CA SER A 39 -19.34 17.89 -1.95
C SER A 39 -18.67 18.12 -3.30
N VAL A 40 -17.34 18.07 -3.30
CA VAL A 40 -16.52 18.11 -4.51
C VAL A 40 -15.73 16.80 -4.57
N TYR A 41 -15.95 16.02 -5.63
CA TYR A 41 -15.18 14.80 -5.86
C TYR A 41 -13.85 15.15 -6.54
N VAL A 42 -12.75 14.75 -5.93
CA VAL A 42 -11.41 14.87 -6.51
C VAL A 42 -11.02 13.48 -7.06
N PRO A 43 -10.97 13.30 -8.40
CA PRO A 43 -10.61 12.01 -8.98
C PRO A 43 -9.14 11.69 -8.73
N ARG A 44 -8.80 10.40 -8.75
CA ARG A 44 -7.39 9.97 -8.81
C ARG A 44 -6.75 10.44 -10.12
N LEU A 45 -5.43 10.53 -10.11
CA LEU A 45 -4.68 10.88 -11.31
C LEU A 45 -4.92 9.85 -12.42
N THR A 46 -5.00 10.32 -13.66
CA THR A 46 -5.02 9.44 -14.82
C THR A 46 -3.61 8.96 -15.14
N ASN A 47 -3.47 7.81 -15.83
CA ASN A 47 -2.17 7.32 -16.30
C ASN A 47 -1.44 8.35 -17.16
N ASP A 48 -2.15 9.13 -17.98
CA ASP A 48 -1.55 10.18 -18.80
C ASP A 48 -1.02 11.35 -17.96
N SER A 49 -1.71 11.71 -16.89
CA SER A 49 -1.22 12.73 -15.94
C SER A 49 0.04 12.25 -15.22
N ILE A 50 0.10 10.95 -14.88
CA ILE A 50 1.29 10.34 -14.29
C ILE A 50 2.44 10.34 -15.29
N LYS A 51 2.20 9.94 -16.55
CA LYS A 51 3.20 9.99 -17.62
C LYS A 51 3.79 11.38 -17.80
N GLN A 52 2.97 12.43 -17.78
CA GLN A 52 3.42 13.80 -17.92
C GLN A 52 4.24 14.29 -16.71
N PHE A 53 3.86 13.88 -15.51
CA PHE A 53 4.55 14.28 -14.27
C PHE A 53 5.91 13.59 -14.15
N PHE A 54 6.03 12.34 -14.60
CA PHE A 54 7.24 11.51 -14.44
C PHE A 54 8.14 11.47 -15.68
N ALA A 55 7.71 11.99 -16.83
CA ALA A 55 8.45 11.91 -18.10
C ALA A 55 9.88 12.46 -18.06
N LYS A 56 10.29 13.12 -17.00
CA LYS A 56 11.58 13.85 -16.97
C LYS A 56 12.74 13.17 -16.24
N ASN A 57 12.54 12.25 -15.30
CA ASN A 57 13.67 11.78 -14.46
C ASN A 57 13.57 10.37 -13.87
N ASN A 58 12.69 9.46 -14.30
CA ASN A 58 12.51 8.19 -13.60
C ASN A 58 13.04 6.95 -14.32
N ILE A 59 13.75 6.13 -13.54
CA ILE A 59 14.23 4.77 -13.90
C ILE A 59 13.05 3.79 -14.04
N LEU A 60 11.91 4.11 -13.39
CA LEU A 60 10.71 3.28 -13.37
C LEU A 60 9.72 3.73 -14.45
N SER A 61 9.07 2.76 -15.11
CA SER A 61 8.05 3.06 -16.10
C SER A 61 6.81 3.68 -15.49
N SER A 62 6.09 4.49 -16.26
CA SER A 62 4.82 5.08 -15.84
C SER A 62 3.75 4.02 -15.57
N ASN A 63 3.79 2.89 -16.27
CA ASN A 63 2.87 1.77 -16.10
C ASN A 63 3.10 1.09 -14.75
N PHE A 64 4.37 0.84 -14.37
CA PHE A 64 4.71 0.32 -13.05
C PHE A 64 4.31 1.29 -11.92
N ILE A 65 4.61 2.58 -12.08
CA ILE A 65 4.24 3.61 -11.11
C ILE A 65 2.73 3.63 -10.90
N SER A 66 1.95 3.62 -11.98
CA SER A 66 0.48 3.57 -11.94
C SER A 66 -0.02 2.31 -11.21
N PHE A 67 0.55 1.15 -11.54
CA PHE A 67 0.19 -0.13 -10.92
C PHE A 67 0.43 -0.16 -9.41
N ILE A 68 1.61 0.33 -8.94
CA ILE A 68 1.97 0.31 -7.53
C ILE A 68 1.19 1.35 -6.72
N SER A 69 1.04 2.56 -7.26
CA SER A 69 0.49 3.70 -6.52
C SER A 69 -1.03 3.77 -6.50
N ASP A 70 -1.73 2.96 -7.31
CA ASP A 70 -3.16 3.17 -7.62
C ASP A 70 -3.46 4.64 -7.98
N ASN A 71 -2.50 5.31 -8.60
CA ASN A 71 -2.57 6.72 -8.97
C ASN A 71 -2.70 7.69 -7.76
N ASN A 72 -2.15 7.30 -6.60
CA ASN A 72 -2.07 8.12 -5.40
C ASN A 72 -0.75 8.90 -5.38
N LEU A 73 -0.81 10.23 -5.27
CA LEU A 73 0.37 11.12 -5.29
C LEU A 73 1.38 10.79 -4.18
N ASN A 74 0.93 10.54 -2.97
CA ASN A 74 1.84 10.25 -1.85
C ASN A 74 2.62 8.95 -2.08
N ALA A 75 1.97 7.93 -2.62
CA ALA A 75 2.63 6.68 -3.00
C ALA A 75 3.63 6.89 -4.15
N ILE A 76 3.30 7.79 -5.08
CA ILE A 76 4.17 8.15 -6.20
C ILE A 76 5.43 8.90 -5.72
N GLU A 77 5.28 9.85 -4.80
CA GLU A 77 6.43 10.58 -4.23
C GLU A 77 7.38 9.63 -3.49
N SER A 78 6.84 8.64 -2.76
CA SER A 78 7.65 7.61 -2.11
C SER A 78 8.44 6.77 -3.11
N LEU A 79 7.90 6.50 -4.31
CA LEU A 79 8.59 5.75 -5.38
C LEU A 79 9.84 6.44 -5.90
N ASN A 80 9.91 7.76 -5.87
CA ASN A 80 11.07 8.53 -6.36
C ASN A 80 12.36 8.26 -5.58
N SER A 81 12.26 7.72 -4.37
CA SER A 81 13.40 7.37 -3.51
C SER A 81 13.91 5.94 -3.74
N PHE A 82 13.21 5.12 -4.53
CA PHE A 82 13.56 3.72 -4.75
C PHE A 82 14.09 3.48 -6.16
N ASP A 83 15.17 2.70 -6.25
CA ASP A 83 15.62 2.08 -7.50
C ASP A 83 14.99 0.68 -7.69
N LYS A 84 15.21 0.10 -8.87
CA LYS A 84 14.68 -1.23 -9.20
C LYS A 84 15.19 -2.32 -8.26
N GLU A 85 16.45 -2.26 -7.82
CA GLU A 85 17.08 -3.26 -6.95
C GLU A 85 16.43 -3.25 -5.56
N GLN A 86 16.22 -2.06 -4.98
CA GLN A 86 15.55 -1.91 -3.68
C GLN A 86 14.12 -2.44 -3.70
N ILE A 87 13.40 -2.25 -4.82
CA ILE A 87 12.05 -2.80 -5.01
C ILE A 87 12.07 -4.33 -5.00
N LEU A 88 12.97 -4.93 -5.77
CA LEU A 88 13.11 -6.39 -5.86
C LEU A 88 13.54 -6.99 -4.51
N ASP A 89 14.46 -6.33 -3.81
CA ASP A 89 14.95 -6.79 -2.51
C ASP A 89 13.87 -6.73 -1.42
N CYS A 90 13.01 -5.71 -1.42
CA CYS A 90 11.87 -5.66 -0.51
C CYS A 90 10.98 -6.90 -0.65
N ILE A 91 10.67 -7.29 -1.88
CA ILE A 91 9.83 -8.45 -2.19
C ILE A 91 10.54 -9.76 -1.78
N LYS A 92 11.83 -9.89 -2.14
CA LYS A 92 12.64 -11.07 -1.78
C LYS A 92 12.74 -11.25 -0.26
N ASP A 93 12.96 -10.16 0.48
CA ASP A 93 13.04 -10.18 1.94
C ASP A 93 11.76 -10.73 2.57
N TYR A 94 10.59 -10.27 2.10
CA TYR A 94 9.30 -10.79 2.56
C TYR A 94 9.14 -12.28 2.26
N PHE A 95 9.36 -12.72 1.02
CA PHE A 95 9.19 -14.13 0.64
C PHE A 95 10.22 -15.04 1.32
N ASN A 96 11.42 -14.56 1.62
CA ASN A 96 12.40 -15.27 2.42
C ASN A 96 11.95 -15.40 3.88
N ALA A 97 11.38 -14.34 4.45
CA ALA A 97 10.87 -14.35 5.81
C ALA A 97 9.70 -15.33 5.98
N ILE A 98 8.70 -15.31 5.08
CA ILE A 98 7.53 -16.20 5.20
C ILE A 98 7.84 -17.67 4.87
N ARG A 99 8.97 -17.97 4.22
CA ARG A 99 9.36 -19.35 3.91
C ARG A 99 9.83 -20.16 5.14
N TYR A 100 10.09 -19.55 6.26
CA TYR A 100 10.50 -20.18 7.54
C TYR A 100 11.77 -21.00 7.54
N LYS A 101 12.66 -20.86 6.61
CA LYS A 101 13.89 -21.68 6.59
C LYS A 101 14.98 -21.16 7.50
N ASN A 102 14.88 -19.90 7.92
CA ASN A 102 15.95 -19.25 8.68
C ASN A 102 15.37 -18.16 9.60
N ALA A 103 15.63 -18.30 10.91
CA ALA A 103 15.21 -17.30 11.91
C ALA A 103 15.84 -15.92 11.64
N GLU A 104 17.01 -15.88 11.03
CA GLU A 104 17.71 -14.66 10.64
C GLU A 104 16.91 -13.87 9.59
N SER A 105 16.38 -14.53 8.55
CA SER A 105 15.56 -13.86 7.54
C SER A 105 14.30 -13.22 8.14
N ILE A 106 13.68 -13.89 9.11
CA ILE A 106 12.51 -13.35 9.83
C ILE A 106 12.92 -12.13 10.65
N SER A 107 14.01 -12.24 11.43
CA SER A 107 14.50 -11.12 12.24
C SER A 107 14.87 -9.92 11.38
N ASN A 108 15.61 -10.13 10.30
CA ASN A 108 16.05 -9.08 9.40
C ASN A 108 14.85 -8.33 8.77
N PHE A 109 13.84 -9.07 8.33
CA PHE A 109 12.62 -8.46 7.79
C PHE A 109 11.88 -7.64 8.86
N ILE A 110 11.69 -8.19 10.07
CA ILE A 110 11.03 -7.49 11.17
C ILE A 110 11.81 -6.25 11.59
N ASP A 111 13.14 -6.33 11.71
CA ASP A 111 14.00 -5.22 12.11
C ASP A 111 13.99 -4.10 11.06
N LYS A 112 14.01 -4.45 9.77
CA LYS A 112 13.88 -3.52 8.65
C LYS A 112 12.53 -2.79 8.71
N MET A 113 11.42 -3.52 8.83
CA MET A 113 10.09 -2.94 8.88
C MET A 113 9.84 -2.11 10.15
N ASP A 114 10.35 -2.53 11.30
CA ASP A 114 10.30 -1.77 12.55
C ASP A 114 11.09 -0.45 12.45
N SER A 115 12.27 -0.49 11.82
CA SER A 115 13.07 0.71 11.55
C SER A 115 12.35 1.67 10.61
N LEU A 116 11.79 1.19 9.52
CA LEU A 116 11.00 2.00 8.57
C LEU A 116 9.80 2.64 9.25
N TYR A 117 9.05 1.88 10.03
CA TYR A 117 7.89 2.41 10.76
C TYR A 117 8.24 3.58 11.70
N LYS A 118 9.42 3.52 12.32
CA LYS A 118 9.92 4.56 13.24
C LYS A 118 10.49 5.78 12.52
N SER A 119 11.10 5.59 11.35
CA SER A 119 11.78 6.65 10.60
C SER A 119 10.87 7.33 9.59
N SER A 120 10.05 6.57 8.87
CA SER A 120 9.18 7.07 7.79
C SER A 120 7.96 6.18 7.62
N ARG A 121 6.82 6.62 8.14
CA ARG A 121 5.54 5.90 7.96
C ARG A 121 5.20 5.73 6.48
N ASN A 122 5.47 6.71 5.65
CA ASN A 122 5.19 6.63 4.21
C ASN A 122 5.99 5.52 3.51
N GLU A 123 7.28 5.37 3.85
CA GLU A 123 8.11 4.30 3.31
C GLU A 123 7.66 2.92 3.80
N PHE A 124 7.29 2.82 5.07
CA PHE A 124 6.72 1.59 5.62
C PHE A 124 5.44 1.17 4.89
N ASP A 125 4.48 2.09 4.73
CA ASP A 125 3.22 1.83 4.05
C ASP A 125 3.45 1.51 2.56
N PHE A 126 4.45 2.14 1.94
CA PHE A 126 4.88 1.83 0.58
C PHE A 126 5.39 0.38 0.46
N HIS A 127 6.26 -0.08 1.37
CA HIS A 127 6.76 -1.46 1.35
C HIS A 127 5.63 -2.49 1.48
N LEU A 128 4.66 -2.24 2.35
CA LEU A 128 3.47 -3.11 2.46
C LEU A 128 2.64 -3.11 1.17
N SER A 129 2.40 -1.94 0.60
CA SER A 129 1.68 -1.82 -0.66
C SER A 129 2.39 -2.55 -1.79
N LEU A 130 3.71 -2.43 -1.90
CA LEU A 130 4.54 -3.10 -2.89
C LEU A 130 4.41 -4.63 -2.82
N ILE A 131 4.51 -5.19 -1.61
CA ILE A 131 4.35 -6.64 -1.39
C ILE A 131 2.93 -7.08 -1.80
N GLY A 132 1.90 -6.35 -1.38
CA GLY A 132 0.51 -6.66 -1.74
C GLY A 132 0.25 -6.61 -3.24
N LYS A 133 0.79 -5.60 -3.92
CA LYS A 133 0.69 -5.46 -5.39
C LYS A 133 1.46 -6.56 -6.12
N PHE A 134 2.61 -6.97 -5.61
CA PHE A 134 3.34 -8.10 -6.18
C PHE A 134 2.57 -9.43 -6.06
N ILE A 135 1.92 -9.70 -4.92
CA ILE A 135 1.05 -10.86 -4.76
C ILE A 135 -0.13 -10.79 -5.74
N LYS A 136 -0.69 -9.59 -5.96
CA LYS A 136 -1.73 -9.36 -6.96
C LYS A 136 -1.22 -9.64 -8.38
N LEU A 137 -0.01 -9.23 -8.72
CA LEU A 137 0.62 -9.53 -10.02
C LEU A 137 0.70 -11.05 -10.24
N ILE A 138 1.15 -11.83 -9.26
CA ILE A 138 1.16 -13.29 -9.33
C ILE A 138 -0.25 -13.84 -9.59
N SER A 139 -1.27 -13.29 -8.91
CA SER A 139 -2.66 -13.71 -9.13
C SER A 139 -3.15 -13.40 -10.54
N MET A 140 -2.76 -12.24 -11.11
CA MET A 140 -3.09 -11.88 -12.50
C MET A 140 -2.43 -12.84 -13.50
N ILE A 141 -1.17 -13.18 -13.28
CA ILE A 141 -0.44 -14.17 -14.09
C ILE A 141 -1.18 -15.52 -14.09
N ASN A 142 -1.58 -16.01 -12.90
CA ASN A 142 -2.28 -17.29 -12.75
C ASN A 142 -3.66 -17.31 -13.41
N GLN A 143 -4.33 -16.18 -13.47
CA GLN A 143 -5.65 -16.04 -14.09
C GLN A 143 -5.58 -15.65 -15.57
N SER A 144 -4.39 -15.52 -16.13
CA SER A 144 -4.16 -15.03 -17.51
C SER A 144 -4.83 -13.68 -17.77
N ILE A 145 -4.86 -12.82 -16.75
CA ILE A 145 -5.35 -11.44 -16.85
C ILE A 145 -4.24 -10.61 -17.50
N GLU A 146 -4.58 -9.86 -18.54
CA GLU A 146 -3.64 -8.96 -19.20
C GLU A 146 -3.14 -7.86 -18.24
N TYR A 147 -1.84 -7.65 -18.23
CA TYR A 147 -1.18 -6.60 -17.48
C TYR A 147 -0.01 -6.03 -18.29
N ASP A 148 0.34 -4.80 -18.02
CA ASP A 148 1.51 -4.14 -18.63
C ASP A 148 2.13 -3.23 -17.57
N ILE A 149 3.22 -3.69 -16.96
CA ILE A 149 3.95 -2.95 -15.91
C ILE A 149 5.31 -2.45 -16.40
N GLU A 150 5.78 -2.91 -17.57
CA GLU A 150 7.07 -2.51 -18.14
C GLU A 150 8.24 -2.63 -17.15
N PHE A 151 8.26 -3.70 -16.33
CA PHE A 151 9.31 -3.99 -15.36
C PHE A 151 9.65 -5.50 -15.43
N GLU A 152 10.46 -5.87 -16.43
CA GLU A 152 10.79 -7.26 -16.79
C GLU A 152 11.33 -8.06 -15.60
N GLU A 153 12.27 -7.48 -14.84
CA GLU A 153 12.89 -8.17 -13.70
C GLU A 153 11.88 -8.49 -12.58
N LEU A 154 10.83 -7.67 -12.43
CA LEU A 154 9.75 -7.92 -11.48
C LEU A 154 8.83 -9.05 -11.96
N GLU A 155 8.54 -9.09 -13.26
CA GLU A 155 7.74 -10.15 -13.88
C GLU A 155 8.47 -11.49 -13.81
N GLU A 156 9.77 -11.52 -14.10
CA GLU A 156 10.59 -12.71 -13.91
C GLU A 156 10.59 -13.21 -12.46
N LEU A 157 10.73 -12.29 -11.49
CA LEU A 157 10.65 -12.62 -10.07
C LEU A 157 9.29 -13.21 -9.71
N ALA A 158 8.20 -12.67 -10.26
CA ALA A 158 6.85 -13.18 -10.04
C ALA A 158 6.69 -14.61 -10.56
N LEU A 159 7.19 -14.90 -11.75
CA LEU A 159 7.18 -16.25 -12.34
C LEU A 159 8.01 -17.25 -11.51
N ILE A 160 9.19 -16.84 -11.04
CA ILE A 160 10.07 -17.68 -10.19
C ILE A 160 9.36 -18.00 -8.86
N ILE A 161 8.77 -17.01 -8.21
CA ILE A 161 8.07 -17.19 -6.93
C ILE A 161 6.83 -18.04 -7.11
N ASN A 162 6.05 -17.79 -8.17
CA ASN A 162 4.86 -18.56 -8.49
C ASN A 162 5.19 -20.05 -8.72
N LYS A 163 6.22 -20.35 -9.49
CA LYS A 163 6.70 -21.73 -9.71
C LYS A 163 7.22 -22.38 -8.43
N LYS A 164 7.83 -21.62 -7.54
CA LYS A 164 8.39 -22.11 -6.29
C LYS A 164 7.33 -22.45 -5.23
N PHE A 165 6.16 -21.80 -5.31
CA PHE A 165 5.05 -21.93 -4.38
C PHE A 165 3.75 -22.23 -5.14
N GLU A 166 3.72 -23.40 -5.81
CA GLU A 166 2.61 -23.79 -6.70
C GLU A 166 1.22 -23.79 -6.02
N ASN A 167 1.17 -24.04 -4.71
CA ASN A 167 -0.07 -24.06 -3.93
C ASN A 167 -0.33 -22.77 -3.14
N MET A 168 0.36 -21.68 -3.47
CA MET A 168 0.24 -20.42 -2.75
C MET A 168 -1.19 -19.85 -2.85
N ASP A 169 -1.81 -19.64 -1.70
CA ASP A 169 -3.11 -18.97 -1.58
C ASP A 169 -2.90 -17.44 -1.54
N GLN A 170 -2.95 -16.81 -2.72
CA GLN A 170 -2.75 -15.37 -2.87
C GLN A 170 -3.83 -14.55 -2.13
N ILE A 171 -5.07 -15.04 -2.11
CA ILE A 171 -6.19 -14.35 -1.44
C ILE A 171 -5.93 -14.31 0.07
N LYS A 172 -5.49 -15.42 0.64
CA LYS A 172 -5.14 -15.51 2.05
C LYS A 172 -3.94 -14.65 2.42
N LEU A 173 -2.93 -14.54 1.54
CA LEU A 173 -1.80 -13.64 1.74
C LEU A 173 -2.23 -12.17 1.77
N ILE A 174 -3.05 -11.73 0.81
CA ILE A 174 -3.58 -10.37 0.77
C ILE A 174 -4.41 -10.08 2.03
N LYS A 175 -5.30 -10.99 2.41
CA LYS A 175 -6.11 -10.85 3.62
C LYS A 175 -5.26 -10.71 4.89
N ASN A 176 -4.19 -11.51 5.02
CA ASN A 176 -3.26 -11.38 6.15
C ASN A 176 -2.58 -10.01 6.21
N MET A 177 -2.26 -9.41 5.06
CA MET A 177 -1.68 -8.07 5.00
C MET A 177 -2.69 -6.99 5.39
N GLU A 178 -3.94 -7.12 4.97
CA GLU A 178 -5.03 -6.21 5.36
C GLU A 178 -5.34 -6.29 6.86
N GLU A 179 -5.40 -7.50 7.43
CA GLU A 179 -5.55 -7.73 8.86
C GLU A 179 -4.38 -7.13 9.66
N PHE A 180 -3.15 -7.29 9.16
CA PHE A 180 -1.97 -6.68 9.75
C PHE A 180 -2.07 -5.14 9.72
N ALA A 181 -2.37 -4.52 8.58
CA ALA A 181 -2.52 -3.08 8.44
C ALA A 181 -3.57 -2.54 9.42
N SER A 182 -4.73 -3.19 9.53
CA SER A 182 -5.77 -2.82 10.48
C SER A 182 -5.32 -2.95 11.95
N SER A 183 -4.46 -3.92 12.27
CA SER A 183 -3.98 -4.15 13.65
C SER A 183 -3.04 -3.06 14.13
N ILE A 184 -2.19 -2.54 13.26
CA ILE A 184 -1.24 -1.48 13.64
C ILE A 184 -1.90 -0.12 13.81
N ASP A 185 -3.00 0.15 13.13
CA ASP A 185 -3.80 1.36 13.32
C ASP A 185 -4.51 1.37 14.69
N GLY A 186 -4.72 0.20 15.29
CA GLY A 186 -5.29 0.00 16.62
C GLY A 186 -4.29 0.02 17.79
N ASN A 187 -3.08 0.59 17.63
CA ASN A 187 -2.01 0.64 18.64
C ASN A 187 -1.46 -0.75 19.09
N ALA A 188 -1.52 -1.75 18.24
CA ALA A 188 -0.90 -3.05 18.51
C ALA A 188 0.64 -2.95 18.53
N ASN A 189 1.29 -3.89 19.23
CA ASN A 189 2.75 -3.99 19.17
C ASN A 189 3.21 -4.39 17.76
N LEU A 190 3.90 -3.49 17.07
CA LEU A 190 4.29 -3.66 15.67
C LEU A 190 5.07 -4.95 15.43
N ARG A 191 6.10 -5.23 16.26
CA ARG A 191 6.95 -6.42 16.08
C ARG A 191 6.17 -7.71 16.24
N LEU A 192 5.25 -7.76 17.21
CA LEU A 192 4.37 -8.91 17.41
C LEU A 192 3.39 -9.07 16.23
N SER A 193 2.81 -7.97 15.75
CA SER A 193 1.92 -7.98 14.59
C SER A 193 2.63 -8.43 13.30
N LEU A 194 3.87 -7.98 13.06
CA LEU A 194 4.72 -8.44 11.96
C LEU A 194 5.01 -9.94 12.06
N MET A 195 5.36 -10.43 13.26
CA MET A 195 5.58 -11.86 13.47
C MET A 195 4.32 -12.67 13.16
N ASN A 196 3.16 -12.24 13.64
CA ASN A 196 1.89 -12.91 13.35
C ASN A 196 1.56 -12.88 11.85
N MET A 197 1.80 -11.77 11.16
CA MET A 197 1.63 -11.67 9.71
C MET A 197 2.52 -12.70 8.99
N ILE A 198 3.80 -12.81 9.35
CA ILE A 198 4.74 -13.78 8.77
C ILE A 198 4.25 -15.22 9.01
N ILE A 199 3.85 -15.55 10.25
CA ILE A 199 3.35 -16.88 10.63
C ILE A 199 2.11 -17.25 9.81
N ASN A 200 1.16 -16.34 9.68
CA ASN A 200 -0.07 -16.59 8.93
C ASN A 200 0.18 -16.67 7.42
N SER A 201 1.11 -15.85 6.91
CA SER A 201 1.50 -15.88 5.50
C SER A 201 2.23 -17.17 5.13
N ASN A 202 3.05 -17.74 6.03
CA ASN A 202 3.66 -19.05 5.81
C ASN A 202 2.62 -20.14 5.59
N LYS A 203 1.51 -20.14 6.38
CA LYS A 203 0.40 -21.10 6.22
C LYS A 203 -0.35 -20.96 4.88
N ALA A 204 -0.14 -19.87 4.16
CA ALA A 204 -0.73 -19.66 2.85
C ALA A 204 0.19 -20.09 1.69
N LEU A 205 1.40 -20.57 1.99
CA LEU A 205 2.34 -21.08 0.99
C LEU A 205 2.21 -22.60 0.76
N ASN A 206 1.44 -23.33 1.61
CA ASN A 206 1.33 -24.78 1.57
C ASN A 206 -0.08 -25.25 1.24
#